data_1d93721b6a405643d951bb5a3b67e089
#
_entry.id   1d93721b6a405643d951bb5a3b67e089
#
_cell.length_a   1.000
_cell.length_b   1.000
_cell.length_c   1.000
_cell.angle_alpha   90.00
_cell.angle_beta   90.00
_cell.angle_gamma   90.00
#
_symmetry.space_group_name_H-M   'P 1'
#
loop_
_entity.id
_entity.type
_entity.pdbx_description
1 polymer ?
#
loop_
_entity_poly.entity_id
_entity_poly.type
_entity_poly.pdbx_seq_one_letter_code
_entity_poly.pdbx_strand_id
1 'polypeptide(L)'
;MWTPPRKSIAIAALMLSALSISLESSAQEKVLVRDSWTPSGVQAAWHWGLEKGIFKKHGVDLTHEDGNGSTVTVQLVAAEKVDIGYTDLSAMAIGRERGMKIISIAGLIRQTTMGIFVPKGSGITKIKDLEGKELIYTAASFEGPFMDAFLRAGGTDREKVSLVSVDASAKVSTYAGGRGMGMITSIPFGAPQVAKPRPSDVILFSDYGFVLPSYGLAVHENMLKNRPEALRRVTAAFLESWQQIIDGGDKGLEEAADIIIKRRPDAKIDRAQTIEMIRQHIPYFYTVRTKGRPLGWQSADDWQSTIKAMEEAKLIKAGARPSNYFTNDFLPGNK
;
A
#
# COMPACT_ATOMS: atom_id res chain seq x y z
N MET A 1 31.58 -27.52 79.56
CA MET A 1 31.17 -28.04 78.23
C MET A 1 29.91 -27.31 77.81
N TRP A 2 30.03 -26.36 76.89
CA TRP A 2 28.91 -25.56 76.46
C TRP A 2 28.70 -25.84 74.99
N THR A 3 27.54 -26.35 74.60
CA THR A 3 27.13 -26.58 73.18
C THR A 3 26.23 -25.44 72.71
N PRO A 4 26.53 -24.77 71.59
CA PRO A 4 25.66 -23.75 71.09
C PRO A 4 24.52 -24.32 70.20
N PRO A 5 23.37 -23.63 70.08
CA PRO A 5 22.19 -24.16 69.43
C PRO A 5 22.25 -24.04 67.88
N ARG A 6 21.99 -25.15 67.25
CA ARG A 6 21.80 -25.27 65.76
C ARG A 6 20.43 -24.74 65.35
N LYS A 7 20.20 -23.44 65.23
CA LYS A 7 18.94 -22.90 64.69
C LYS A 7 19.10 -21.56 63.93
N SER A 8 20.05 -21.42 63.02
CA SER A 8 20.15 -20.15 62.27
C SER A 8 20.62 -20.30 60.79
N ILE A 9 20.60 -21.48 60.20
CA ILE A 9 21.06 -21.66 58.82
C ILE A 9 19.94 -22.01 57.83
N ALA A 10 18.68 -22.19 58.29
CA ALA A 10 17.59 -22.62 57.41
C ALA A 10 16.74 -21.52 56.80
N ILE A 11 16.99 -20.23 57.07
CA ILE A 11 16.13 -19.09 56.58
C ILE A 11 16.78 -18.31 55.42
N ALA A 12 18.08 -18.48 55.18
CA ALA A 12 18.74 -17.78 54.06
C ALA A 12 18.60 -18.45 52.69
N ALA A 13 18.15 -19.71 52.64
CA ALA A 13 18.02 -20.44 51.36
C ALA A 13 16.64 -20.33 50.69
N LEU A 14 15.62 -19.74 51.34
CA LEU A 14 14.27 -19.61 50.80
C LEU A 14 13.96 -18.24 50.15
N MET A 15 14.87 -17.27 50.17
CA MET A 15 14.66 -15.95 49.60
C MET A 15 15.40 -15.73 48.27
N LEU A 16 16.14 -16.71 47.74
CA LEU A 16 16.81 -16.59 46.44
C LEU A 16 16.06 -17.25 45.26
N SER A 17 14.89 -17.86 45.51
CA SER A 17 14.12 -18.56 44.46
C SER A 17 12.90 -17.79 43.91
N ALA A 18 12.72 -16.53 44.28
CA ALA A 18 11.53 -15.76 43.91
C ALA A 18 11.78 -14.62 42.90
N LEU A 19 12.92 -14.57 42.19
CA LEU A 19 13.19 -13.58 41.17
C LEU A 19 13.65 -14.20 39.84
N SER A 20 13.10 -15.36 39.50
CA SER A 20 13.02 -15.77 38.10
C SER A 20 11.82 -15.05 37.52
N ILE A 21 11.96 -13.71 37.28
CA ILE A 21 11.13 -13.03 36.31
C ILE A 21 11.47 -13.73 34.99
N SER A 22 10.61 -14.68 34.61
CA SER A 22 10.58 -15.19 33.25
C SER A 22 10.37 -14.01 32.37
N LEU A 23 11.45 -13.41 31.81
CA LEU A 23 11.39 -12.74 30.56
C LEU A 23 10.88 -13.79 29.56
N GLU A 24 9.56 -13.98 29.51
CA GLU A 24 8.95 -14.58 28.34
C GLU A 24 9.42 -13.73 27.19
N SER A 25 10.47 -14.19 26.52
CA SER A 25 10.81 -13.76 25.18
C SER A 25 9.57 -14.12 24.36
N SER A 26 8.60 -13.20 24.33
CA SER A 26 7.43 -13.36 23.47
C SER A 26 7.99 -13.58 22.07
N ALA A 27 7.87 -14.81 21.58
CA ALA A 27 8.33 -15.13 20.23
C ALA A 27 7.75 -14.11 19.28
N GLN A 28 8.61 -13.51 18.45
CA GLN A 28 8.16 -12.51 17.50
C GLN A 28 7.13 -13.13 16.56
N GLU A 29 6.05 -12.40 16.30
CA GLU A 29 5.03 -12.78 15.32
C GLU A 29 5.62 -12.73 13.92
N LYS A 30 5.70 -13.88 13.25
CA LYS A 30 6.13 -13.94 11.84
C LYS A 30 5.02 -13.45 10.95
N VAL A 31 5.30 -12.45 10.14
CA VAL A 31 4.33 -11.87 9.21
C VAL A 31 4.97 -11.70 7.84
N LEU A 32 4.29 -12.23 6.81
CA LEU A 32 4.65 -12.06 5.42
C LEU A 32 3.79 -10.96 4.79
N VAL A 33 4.45 -9.89 4.37
CA VAL A 33 3.81 -8.79 3.64
C VAL A 33 4.25 -8.84 2.18
N ARG A 34 3.30 -8.66 1.28
CA ARG A 34 3.56 -8.51 -0.15
C ARG A 34 3.07 -7.17 -0.67
N ASP A 35 3.94 -6.45 -1.32
CA ASP A 35 3.57 -5.26 -2.09
C ASP A 35 2.80 -5.60 -3.36
N SER A 36 2.16 -4.60 -3.93
CA SER A 36 1.50 -4.72 -5.23
C SER A 36 2.33 -4.18 -6.38
N TRP A 37 3.50 -3.64 -6.11
CA TRP A 37 4.33 -3.01 -7.14
C TRP A 37 5.82 -3.31 -6.96
N THR A 38 6.59 -2.93 -7.95
CA THR A 38 8.05 -2.98 -7.93
C THR A 38 8.61 -1.96 -6.92
N PRO A 39 9.85 -2.13 -6.44
CA PRO A 39 10.46 -1.24 -5.46
C PRO A 39 10.41 0.23 -5.88
N SER A 40 9.86 1.07 -5.02
CA SER A 40 9.71 2.51 -5.24
C SER A 40 9.44 3.26 -3.93
N GLY A 41 9.27 4.57 -4.01
CA GLY A 41 9.01 5.40 -2.83
C GLY A 41 7.74 5.04 -2.05
N VAL A 42 6.75 4.39 -2.66
CA VAL A 42 5.50 4.03 -1.97
C VAL A 42 5.70 2.94 -0.91
N GLN A 43 6.77 2.15 -1.00
CA GLN A 43 7.15 1.12 -0.03
C GLN A 43 8.08 1.62 1.08
N ALA A 44 8.37 2.92 1.14
CA ALA A 44 9.36 3.50 2.05
C ALA A 44 9.22 3.05 3.51
N ALA A 45 8.01 2.97 4.04
CA ALA A 45 7.77 2.59 5.43
C ALA A 45 8.18 1.14 5.76
N TRP A 46 8.03 0.20 4.82
CA TRP A 46 8.48 -1.18 5.04
C TRP A 46 10.00 -1.23 5.19
N HIS A 47 10.72 -0.60 4.27
CA HIS A 47 12.18 -0.55 4.29
C HIS A 47 12.71 0.23 5.50
N TRP A 48 12.09 1.38 5.82
CA TRP A 48 12.41 2.19 6.99
C TRP A 48 12.24 1.40 8.29
N GLY A 49 11.06 0.81 8.49
CA GLY A 49 10.74 0.06 9.70
C GLY A 49 11.64 -1.17 9.91
N LEU A 50 12.00 -1.85 8.82
CA LEU A 50 12.95 -2.96 8.86
C LEU A 50 14.36 -2.48 9.20
N GLU A 51 14.86 -1.40 8.59
CA GLU A 51 16.19 -0.86 8.83
C GLU A 51 16.33 -0.26 10.25
N LYS A 52 15.31 0.44 10.71
CA LYS A 52 15.28 1.08 12.04
C LYS A 52 14.87 0.11 13.17
N GLY A 53 14.56 -1.14 12.84
CA GLY A 53 14.15 -2.14 13.83
C GLY A 53 12.76 -1.90 14.45
N ILE A 54 11.92 -1.06 13.83
CA ILE A 54 10.59 -0.72 14.36
C ILE A 54 9.70 -1.96 14.44
N PHE A 55 9.68 -2.81 13.40
CA PHE A 55 8.90 -4.05 13.44
C PHE A 55 9.33 -4.96 14.60
N LYS A 56 10.64 -5.11 14.83
CA LYS A 56 11.17 -5.88 15.97
C LYS A 56 10.74 -5.28 17.31
N LYS A 57 10.79 -3.95 17.45
CA LYS A 57 10.30 -3.21 18.63
C LYS A 57 8.84 -3.51 18.92
N HIS A 58 8.02 -3.66 17.88
CA HIS A 58 6.61 -4.06 17.99
C HIS A 58 6.41 -5.58 18.10
N GLY A 59 7.47 -6.37 18.24
CA GLY A 59 7.38 -7.82 18.39
C GLY A 59 7.01 -8.56 17.10
N VAL A 60 7.38 -8.02 15.95
CA VAL A 60 7.11 -8.59 14.62
C VAL A 60 8.42 -8.97 13.93
N ASP A 61 8.49 -10.22 13.46
CA ASP A 61 9.48 -10.72 12.51
C ASP A 61 8.88 -10.61 11.10
N LEU A 62 9.17 -9.49 10.44
CA LEU A 62 8.57 -9.14 9.15
C LEU A 62 9.39 -9.65 7.98
N THR A 63 8.76 -10.42 7.10
CA THR A 63 9.24 -10.69 5.73
C THR A 63 8.47 -9.79 4.76
N HIS A 64 9.20 -9.09 3.89
CA HIS A 64 8.63 -8.16 2.92
C HIS A 64 9.02 -8.59 1.49
N GLU A 65 8.01 -8.76 0.63
CA GLU A 65 8.16 -9.14 -0.76
C GLU A 65 7.63 -8.04 -1.70
N ASP A 66 8.30 -7.87 -2.83
CA ASP A 66 7.79 -7.02 -3.91
C ASP A 66 6.62 -7.66 -4.65
N GLY A 67 5.90 -6.82 -5.40
CA GLY A 67 4.80 -7.26 -6.25
C GLY A 67 4.94 -6.85 -7.71
N ASN A 68 3.97 -7.30 -8.49
CA ASN A 68 3.89 -7.06 -9.93
C ASN A 68 2.47 -6.69 -10.40
N GLY A 69 1.59 -6.34 -9.46
CA GLY A 69 0.22 -5.90 -9.75
C GLY A 69 -0.75 -6.14 -8.59
N SER A 70 -1.66 -5.20 -8.37
CA SER A 70 -2.61 -5.25 -7.24
C SER A 70 -3.56 -6.44 -7.32
N THR A 71 -4.00 -6.83 -8.53
CA THR A 71 -4.88 -7.99 -8.71
C THR A 71 -4.21 -9.28 -8.25
N VAL A 72 -2.92 -9.45 -8.54
CA VAL A 72 -2.15 -10.63 -8.10
C VAL A 72 -2.00 -10.65 -6.58
N THR A 73 -1.62 -9.52 -5.97
CA THR A 73 -1.48 -9.44 -4.51
C THR A 73 -2.80 -9.70 -3.80
N VAL A 74 -3.92 -9.15 -4.28
CA VAL A 74 -5.26 -9.42 -3.77
C VAL A 74 -5.60 -10.92 -3.82
N GLN A 75 -5.28 -11.61 -4.92
CA GLN A 75 -5.48 -13.05 -5.05
C GLN A 75 -4.64 -13.87 -4.06
N LEU A 76 -3.38 -13.47 -3.84
CA LEU A 76 -2.49 -14.14 -2.89
C LEU A 76 -2.96 -13.98 -1.43
N VAL A 77 -3.46 -12.78 -1.07
CA VAL A 77 -4.09 -12.55 0.24
C VAL A 77 -5.35 -13.39 0.38
N ALA A 78 -6.22 -13.41 -0.64
CA ALA A 78 -7.44 -14.20 -0.62
C ALA A 78 -7.19 -15.71 -0.51
N ALA A 79 -6.08 -16.19 -1.06
CA ALA A 79 -5.64 -17.57 -0.98
C ALA A 79 -4.82 -17.88 0.29
N GLU A 80 -4.67 -16.92 1.21
CA GLU A 80 -3.86 -17.01 2.44
C GLU A 80 -2.40 -17.42 2.17
N LYS A 81 -1.84 -17.03 1.00
CA LYS A 81 -0.44 -17.28 0.64
C LYS A 81 0.50 -16.18 1.17
N VAL A 82 -0.06 -15.03 1.48
CA VAL A 82 0.59 -13.92 2.18
C VAL A 82 -0.34 -13.43 3.27
N ASP A 83 0.23 -12.96 4.38
CA ASP A 83 -0.55 -12.49 5.52
C ASP A 83 -1.21 -11.14 5.25
N ILE A 84 -0.45 -10.21 4.70
CA ILE A 84 -0.89 -8.84 4.42
C ILE A 84 -0.50 -8.45 3.00
N GLY A 85 -1.44 -7.90 2.25
CA GLY A 85 -1.19 -7.22 0.99
C GLY A 85 -1.14 -5.71 1.20
N TYR A 86 -0.03 -5.06 0.84
CA TYR A 86 0.00 -3.62 0.65
C TYR A 86 -0.41 -3.33 -0.79
N THR A 87 -1.69 -3.05 -0.99
CA THR A 87 -2.32 -3.13 -2.30
C THR A 87 -3.32 -2.00 -2.54
N ASP A 88 -3.70 -1.82 -3.80
CA ASP A 88 -4.79 -0.92 -4.16
C ASP A 88 -6.13 -1.43 -3.61
N LEU A 89 -6.79 -0.61 -2.79
CA LEU A 89 -7.99 -0.97 -2.06
C LEU A 89 -9.23 -1.04 -2.96
N SER A 90 -9.23 -0.37 -4.11
CA SER A 90 -10.31 -0.52 -5.08
C SER A 90 -10.19 -1.84 -5.85
N ALA A 91 -8.98 -2.32 -6.13
CA ALA A 91 -8.77 -3.68 -6.64
C ALA A 91 -9.19 -4.74 -5.61
N MET A 92 -8.90 -4.50 -4.32
CA MET A 92 -9.39 -5.34 -3.22
C MET A 92 -10.92 -5.38 -3.19
N ALA A 93 -11.59 -4.23 -3.34
CA ALA A 93 -13.06 -4.17 -3.36
C ALA A 93 -13.66 -5.00 -4.50
N ILE A 94 -13.11 -4.94 -5.70
CA ILE A 94 -13.51 -5.81 -6.82
C ILE A 94 -13.30 -7.29 -6.49
N GLY A 95 -12.16 -7.64 -5.87
CA GLY A 95 -11.89 -9.01 -5.43
C GLY A 95 -12.94 -9.51 -4.45
N ARG A 96 -13.32 -8.66 -3.50
CA ARG A 96 -14.36 -8.97 -2.51
C ARG A 96 -15.72 -9.23 -3.16
N GLU A 97 -16.13 -8.42 -4.13
CA GLU A 97 -17.38 -8.62 -4.90
C GLU A 97 -17.38 -9.94 -5.70
N ARG A 98 -16.21 -10.44 -6.03
CA ARG A 98 -16.02 -11.76 -6.66
C ARG A 98 -15.96 -12.91 -5.65
N GLY A 99 -16.28 -12.65 -4.37
CA GLY A 99 -16.37 -13.65 -3.29
C GLY A 99 -15.08 -13.87 -2.51
N MET A 100 -14.02 -13.09 -2.73
CA MET A 100 -12.79 -13.17 -1.94
C MET A 100 -13.03 -12.61 -0.53
N LYS A 101 -12.66 -13.37 0.50
CA LYS A 101 -12.83 -12.98 1.92
C LYS A 101 -11.69 -12.08 2.40
N ILE A 102 -11.61 -10.89 1.85
CA ILE A 102 -10.54 -9.91 2.12
C ILE A 102 -11.13 -8.59 2.60
N ILE A 103 -10.40 -7.86 3.44
CA ILE A 103 -10.84 -6.60 4.02
C ILE A 103 -9.65 -5.67 4.25
N SER A 104 -9.86 -4.36 4.16
CA SER A 104 -8.84 -3.37 4.52
C SER A 104 -8.83 -3.09 6.02
N ILE A 105 -7.63 -3.08 6.62
CA ILE A 105 -7.41 -2.75 8.03
C ILE A 105 -6.72 -1.39 8.24
N ALA A 106 -6.19 -0.80 7.18
CA ALA A 106 -5.65 0.57 7.18
C ALA A 106 -5.60 1.11 5.75
N GLY A 107 -6.03 2.35 5.54
CA GLY A 107 -5.91 3.05 4.27
C GLY A 107 -4.77 4.07 4.35
N LEU A 108 -3.74 3.94 3.52
CA LEU A 108 -2.65 4.91 3.49
C LEU A 108 -2.90 5.98 2.43
N ILE A 109 -2.95 5.60 1.16
CA ILE A 109 -3.23 6.50 0.05
C ILE A 109 -4.74 6.49 -0.17
N ARG A 110 -5.42 7.55 0.29
CA ARG A 110 -6.89 7.59 0.38
C ARG A 110 -7.56 8.32 -0.76
N GLN A 111 -6.78 8.83 -1.69
CA GLN A 111 -7.25 9.49 -2.89
C GLN A 111 -6.70 8.77 -4.12
N THR A 112 -7.41 8.91 -5.24
CA THR A 112 -6.91 8.36 -6.50
C THR A 112 -5.65 9.10 -6.94
N THR A 113 -4.61 8.33 -7.23
CA THR A 113 -3.35 8.85 -7.76
C THR A 113 -3.20 8.58 -9.25
N MET A 114 -4.19 7.96 -9.87
CA MET A 114 -4.08 7.42 -11.21
C MET A 114 -4.39 8.43 -12.29
N GLY A 115 -3.64 8.35 -13.39
CA GLY A 115 -3.86 9.14 -14.58
C GLY A 115 -3.29 8.48 -15.84
N ILE A 116 -3.63 9.03 -17.00
CA ILE A 116 -2.99 8.71 -18.27
C ILE A 116 -1.95 9.79 -18.57
N PHE A 117 -0.70 9.40 -18.62
CA PHE A 117 0.39 10.22 -19.12
C PHE A 117 0.35 10.22 -20.63
N VAL A 118 0.34 11.39 -21.24
CA VAL A 118 0.39 11.59 -22.68
C VAL A 118 1.55 12.53 -23.03
N PRO A 119 2.26 12.35 -24.16
CA PRO A 119 3.41 13.21 -24.48
C PRO A 119 2.98 14.67 -24.56
N LYS A 120 3.73 15.56 -23.91
CA LYS A 120 3.47 17.00 -23.95
C LYS A 120 3.46 17.50 -25.40
N GLY A 121 2.44 18.29 -25.74
CA GLY A 121 2.26 18.81 -27.11
C GLY A 121 1.68 17.78 -28.10
N SER A 122 1.25 16.59 -27.64
CA SER A 122 0.64 15.57 -28.52
C SER A 122 -0.76 15.91 -29.02
N GLY A 123 -1.40 16.94 -28.47
CA GLY A 123 -2.80 17.28 -28.75
C GLY A 123 -3.83 16.36 -28.06
N ILE A 124 -3.38 15.37 -27.27
CA ILE A 124 -4.27 14.48 -26.49
C ILE A 124 -4.59 15.17 -25.17
N THR A 125 -5.85 15.53 -24.96
CA THR A 125 -6.32 16.26 -23.77
C THR A 125 -7.41 15.53 -23.00
N LYS A 126 -8.01 14.50 -23.58
CA LYS A 126 -9.09 13.69 -23.00
C LYS A 126 -8.98 12.24 -23.46
N ILE A 127 -9.65 11.34 -22.75
CA ILE A 127 -9.59 9.89 -23.03
C ILE A 127 -10.00 9.57 -24.47
N LYS A 128 -11.02 10.23 -25.01
CA LYS A 128 -11.49 10.00 -26.38
C LYS A 128 -10.41 10.25 -27.46
N ASP A 129 -9.45 11.13 -27.19
CA ASP A 129 -8.36 11.42 -28.14
C ASP A 129 -7.37 10.25 -28.29
N LEU A 130 -7.52 9.18 -27.47
CA LEU A 130 -6.74 7.93 -27.55
C LEU A 130 -7.28 6.95 -28.60
N GLU A 131 -8.44 7.22 -29.24
CA GLU A 131 -8.95 6.37 -30.34
C GLU A 131 -7.88 6.23 -31.44
N GLY A 132 -7.64 4.98 -31.86
CA GLY A 132 -6.61 4.63 -32.84
C GLY A 132 -5.17 4.69 -32.33
N LYS A 133 -4.92 4.95 -31.04
CA LYS A 133 -3.60 5.07 -30.44
C LYS A 133 -3.28 3.93 -29.47
N GLU A 134 -1.98 3.67 -29.28
CA GLU A 134 -1.52 2.72 -28.27
C GLU A 134 -1.57 3.33 -26.86
N LEU A 135 -2.21 2.61 -25.92
CA LEU A 135 -2.26 2.91 -24.50
C LEU A 135 -1.56 1.80 -23.73
N ILE A 136 -0.45 2.15 -23.06
CA ILE A 136 0.35 1.22 -22.25
C ILE A 136 -0.27 1.08 -20.86
N TYR A 137 -0.41 -0.16 -20.39
CA TYR A 137 -0.94 -0.47 -19.06
C TYR A 137 -0.36 -1.80 -18.55
N THR A 138 -0.67 -2.18 -17.31
CA THR A 138 -0.33 -3.49 -16.72
C THR A 138 -1.62 -4.21 -16.35
N ALA A 139 -1.96 -5.28 -17.09
CA ALA A 139 -3.24 -5.99 -16.91
C ALA A 139 -3.41 -6.60 -15.51
N ALA A 140 -2.32 -7.05 -14.88
CA ALA A 140 -2.30 -7.61 -13.52
C ALA A 140 -2.42 -6.57 -12.41
N SER A 141 -2.41 -5.27 -12.75
CA SER A 141 -2.54 -4.16 -11.82
C SER A 141 -3.99 -3.69 -11.68
N PHE A 142 -4.17 -2.60 -10.96
CA PHE A 142 -5.42 -1.87 -10.81
C PHE A 142 -6.08 -1.53 -12.17
N GLU A 143 -5.28 -1.14 -13.16
CA GLU A 143 -5.80 -0.69 -14.47
C GLU A 143 -6.63 -1.77 -15.18
N GLY A 144 -6.25 -3.04 -15.06
CA GLY A 144 -6.90 -4.12 -15.79
C GLY A 144 -8.40 -4.19 -15.56
N PRO A 145 -8.88 -4.36 -14.32
CA PRO A 145 -10.30 -4.42 -14.00
C PRO A 145 -11.09 -3.14 -14.31
N PHE A 146 -10.44 -1.98 -14.27
CA PHE A 146 -11.08 -0.67 -14.48
C PHE A 146 -11.08 -0.20 -15.93
N MET A 147 -10.30 -0.82 -16.82
CA MET A 147 -10.04 -0.32 -18.17
C MET A 147 -11.30 0.01 -18.94
N ASP A 148 -12.23 -0.95 -19.04
CA ASP A 148 -13.45 -0.77 -19.83
C ASP A 148 -14.36 0.33 -19.26
N ALA A 149 -14.48 0.38 -17.93
CA ALA A 149 -15.26 1.41 -17.26
C ALA A 149 -14.67 2.80 -17.50
N PHE A 150 -13.34 2.89 -17.43
CA PHE A 150 -12.61 4.13 -17.59
C PHE A 150 -12.68 4.66 -19.04
N LEU A 151 -12.50 3.81 -20.05
CA LEU A 151 -12.65 4.19 -21.45
C LEU A 151 -14.07 4.65 -21.76
N ARG A 152 -15.09 3.91 -21.27
CA ARG A 152 -16.50 4.32 -21.45
C ARG A 152 -16.81 5.68 -20.79
N ALA A 153 -16.32 5.93 -19.59
CA ALA A 153 -16.47 7.23 -18.94
C ALA A 153 -15.83 8.37 -19.75
N GLY A 154 -14.76 8.07 -20.48
CA GLY A 154 -14.12 8.99 -21.41
C GLY A 154 -14.78 9.11 -22.77
N GLY A 155 -15.91 8.44 -23.01
CA GLY A 155 -16.68 8.49 -24.27
C GLY A 155 -16.06 7.68 -25.40
N THR A 156 -15.33 6.61 -25.09
CA THR A 156 -14.77 5.66 -26.06
C THR A 156 -14.90 4.22 -25.55
N ASP A 157 -14.53 3.25 -26.36
CA ASP A 157 -14.61 1.82 -26.08
C ASP A 157 -13.24 1.16 -26.26
N ARG A 158 -13.11 -0.04 -25.65
CA ARG A 158 -11.87 -0.83 -25.68
C ARG A 158 -11.38 -1.14 -27.09
N GLU A 159 -12.31 -1.41 -28.01
CA GLU A 159 -12.01 -1.78 -29.40
C GLU A 159 -11.44 -0.64 -30.22
N LYS A 160 -11.62 0.62 -29.78
CA LYS A 160 -11.11 1.81 -30.45
C LYS A 160 -9.73 2.23 -29.98
N VAL A 161 -9.21 1.65 -28.88
CA VAL A 161 -7.90 1.97 -28.30
C VAL A 161 -7.00 0.73 -28.36
N SER A 162 -5.80 0.87 -28.92
CA SER A 162 -4.84 -0.22 -28.94
C SER A 162 -4.20 -0.42 -27.56
N LEU A 163 -4.70 -1.39 -26.80
CA LEU A 163 -4.23 -1.68 -25.44
C LEU A 163 -2.96 -2.53 -25.45
N VAL A 164 -1.86 -2.00 -24.95
CA VAL A 164 -0.56 -2.68 -24.87
C VAL A 164 -0.26 -3.02 -23.41
N SER A 165 -0.47 -4.31 -23.06
CA SER A 165 -0.12 -4.79 -21.72
C SER A 165 1.36 -5.08 -21.62
N VAL A 166 2.00 -4.53 -20.59
CA VAL A 166 3.40 -4.75 -20.25
C VAL A 166 3.55 -5.07 -18.77
N ASP A 167 4.67 -5.71 -18.41
CA ASP A 167 4.98 -5.96 -17.01
C ASP A 167 5.22 -4.68 -16.22
N ALA A 168 4.98 -4.73 -14.91
CA ALA A 168 5.14 -3.60 -14.01
C ALA A 168 6.53 -2.95 -14.10
N SER A 169 7.58 -3.76 -14.18
CA SER A 169 8.97 -3.30 -14.28
C SER A 169 9.32 -2.63 -15.61
N ALA A 170 8.60 -2.96 -16.69
CA ALA A 170 8.84 -2.44 -18.02
C ALA A 170 7.96 -1.25 -18.40
N LYS A 171 6.88 -0.98 -17.64
CA LYS A 171 5.86 -0.01 -18.05
C LYS A 171 6.40 1.39 -18.33
N VAL A 172 7.08 1.97 -17.35
CA VAL A 172 7.58 3.35 -17.49
C VAL A 172 8.70 3.43 -18.53
N SER A 173 9.63 2.48 -18.55
CA SER A 173 10.73 2.48 -19.54
C SER A 173 10.22 2.29 -20.97
N THR A 174 9.19 1.47 -21.18
CA THR A 174 8.54 1.30 -22.48
C THR A 174 7.94 2.63 -22.98
N TYR A 175 7.19 3.31 -22.10
CA TYR A 175 6.62 4.61 -22.45
C TYR A 175 7.69 5.69 -22.63
N ALA A 176 8.65 5.80 -21.71
CA ALA A 176 9.75 6.76 -21.77
C ALA A 176 10.62 6.59 -23.03
N GLY A 177 10.77 5.33 -23.50
CA GLY A 177 11.44 4.99 -24.76
C GLY A 177 10.68 5.36 -26.04
N GLY A 178 9.50 5.97 -25.92
CA GLY A 178 8.75 6.51 -27.07
C GLY A 178 7.59 5.62 -27.53
N ARG A 179 7.39 4.43 -27.00
CA ARG A 179 6.24 3.58 -27.36
C ARG A 179 4.95 4.09 -26.75
N GLY A 180 3.85 3.95 -27.50
CA GLY A 180 2.50 4.32 -27.10
C GLY A 180 2.29 5.84 -27.04
N MET A 181 1.05 6.25 -27.16
CA MET A 181 0.65 7.65 -27.01
C MET A 181 0.01 7.94 -25.64
N GLY A 182 -0.22 6.90 -24.85
CA GLY A 182 -0.67 6.98 -23.47
C GLY A 182 -0.03 5.92 -22.58
N MET A 183 0.14 6.24 -21.29
CA MET A 183 0.53 5.29 -20.26
C MET A 183 -0.31 5.50 -19.01
N ILE A 184 -1.01 4.46 -18.56
CA ILE A 184 -1.72 4.50 -17.26
C ILE A 184 -0.75 4.19 -16.14
N THR A 185 -0.65 5.08 -15.16
CA THR A 185 0.12 4.83 -13.94
C THR A 185 -0.25 5.81 -12.83
N SER A 186 0.22 5.54 -11.61
CA SER A 186 0.13 6.50 -10.50
C SER A 186 1.00 7.72 -10.78
N ILE A 187 0.45 8.90 -10.55
CA ILE A 187 1.12 10.18 -10.81
C ILE A 187 2.41 10.31 -9.99
N PRO A 188 2.40 10.10 -8.64
CA PRO A 188 3.62 10.17 -7.86
C PRO A 188 4.70 9.16 -8.29
N PHE A 189 4.31 8.02 -8.85
CA PHE A 189 5.24 7.03 -9.37
C PHE A 189 5.79 7.40 -10.76
N GLY A 190 4.90 7.79 -11.67
CA GLY A 190 5.27 8.01 -13.07
C GLY A 190 5.93 9.36 -13.35
N ALA A 191 5.42 10.43 -12.74
CA ALA A 191 5.83 11.79 -13.07
C ALA A 191 7.35 12.03 -12.90
N PRO A 192 8.00 11.64 -11.79
CA PRO A 192 9.45 11.84 -11.67
C PRO A 192 10.26 11.07 -12.72
N GLN A 193 9.76 9.91 -13.15
CA GLN A 193 10.47 9.04 -14.08
C GLN A 193 10.39 9.51 -15.54
N VAL A 194 9.29 10.15 -15.94
CA VAL A 194 9.09 10.62 -17.32
C VAL A 194 9.46 12.08 -17.52
N ALA A 195 9.69 12.84 -16.45
CA ALA A 195 9.92 14.28 -16.49
C ALA A 195 11.02 14.72 -17.48
N LYS A 196 12.11 13.96 -17.57
CA LYS A 196 13.23 14.24 -18.50
C LYS A 196 13.12 13.45 -19.80
N PRO A 197 12.96 12.09 -19.80
CA PRO A 197 13.00 11.33 -21.04
C PRO A 197 11.79 11.55 -21.95
N ARG A 198 10.61 11.80 -21.37
CA ARG A 198 9.38 12.03 -22.12
C ARG A 198 8.43 12.92 -21.33
N PRO A 199 8.64 14.25 -21.31
CA PRO A 199 7.75 15.18 -20.64
C PRO A 199 6.29 14.95 -21.05
N SER A 200 5.40 14.86 -20.09
CA SER A 200 4.02 14.43 -20.32
C SER A 200 3.03 15.32 -19.59
N ASP A 201 1.86 15.51 -20.21
CA ASP A 201 0.64 15.97 -19.54
C ASP A 201 -0.11 14.77 -18.96
N VAL A 202 -1.02 14.99 -18.01
CA VAL A 202 -1.76 13.91 -17.34
C VAL A 202 -3.26 14.14 -17.42
N ILE A 203 -3.98 13.14 -17.90
CA ILE A 203 -5.45 13.07 -17.86
C ILE A 203 -5.82 12.34 -16.57
N LEU A 204 -6.48 13.01 -15.63
CA LEU A 204 -6.77 12.49 -14.30
C LEU A 204 -7.96 11.53 -14.31
N PHE A 205 -7.88 10.43 -13.60
CA PHE A 205 -9.02 9.52 -13.41
C PHE A 205 -10.14 10.19 -12.62
N SER A 206 -9.81 11.08 -11.69
CA SER A 206 -10.78 11.85 -10.89
C SER A 206 -11.70 12.71 -11.75
N ASP A 207 -11.23 13.24 -12.88
CA ASP A 207 -12.02 14.07 -13.79
C ASP A 207 -13.15 13.28 -14.49
N TYR A 208 -13.06 11.95 -14.43
CA TYR A 208 -14.04 11.01 -14.98
C TYR A 208 -14.84 10.27 -13.88
N GLY A 209 -14.84 10.78 -12.66
CA GLY A 209 -15.62 10.26 -11.55
C GLY A 209 -14.96 9.13 -10.75
N PHE A 210 -13.74 8.71 -11.09
CA PHE A 210 -13.02 7.67 -10.37
C PHE A 210 -12.25 8.25 -9.17
N VAL A 211 -12.97 8.64 -8.12
CA VAL A 211 -12.40 9.07 -6.85
C VAL A 211 -12.34 7.86 -5.92
N LEU A 212 -11.24 7.11 -5.99
CA LEU A 212 -11.08 5.79 -5.38
C LEU A 212 -9.90 5.81 -4.39
N PRO A 213 -9.96 5.06 -3.27
CA PRO A 213 -8.78 4.84 -2.44
C PRO A 213 -7.77 4.01 -3.23
N SER A 214 -6.50 4.32 -3.03
CA SER A 214 -5.40 3.56 -3.62
C SER A 214 -4.79 2.63 -2.57
N TYR A 215 -3.54 2.81 -2.16
CA TYR A 215 -2.83 1.83 -1.33
C TYR A 215 -3.26 1.81 0.13
N GLY A 216 -3.40 0.59 0.66
CA GLY A 216 -3.64 0.29 2.06
C GLY A 216 -3.29 -1.15 2.40
N LEU A 217 -3.52 -1.52 3.65
CA LEU A 217 -3.28 -2.87 4.15
C LEU A 217 -4.55 -3.70 4.00
N ALA A 218 -4.49 -4.76 3.20
CA ALA A 218 -5.56 -5.72 3.00
C ALA A 218 -5.17 -7.09 3.56
N VAL A 219 -6.10 -7.76 4.22
CA VAL A 219 -5.90 -9.07 4.86
C VAL A 219 -7.05 -10.01 4.56
N HIS A 220 -6.82 -11.31 4.68
CA HIS A 220 -7.91 -12.28 4.71
C HIS A 220 -8.70 -12.19 6.02
N GLU A 221 -10.03 -12.32 5.98
CA GLU A 221 -10.89 -12.18 7.17
C GLU A 221 -10.55 -13.18 8.30
N ASN A 222 -9.98 -14.34 7.99
CA ASN A 222 -9.51 -15.30 9.01
C ASN A 222 -8.46 -14.67 9.93
N MET A 223 -7.59 -13.79 9.42
CA MET A 223 -6.56 -13.15 10.24
C MET A 223 -7.13 -12.23 11.31
N LEU A 224 -8.29 -11.59 11.05
CA LEU A 224 -8.95 -10.72 12.04
C LEU A 224 -9.28 -11.48 13.33
N LYS A 225 -9.59 -12.77 13.21
CA LYS A 225 -9.96 -13.65 14.32
C LYS A 225 -8.77 -14.41 14.89
N ASN A 226 -7.93 -14.96 14.01
CA ASN A 226 -6.89 -15.90 14.38
C ASN A 226 -5.59 -15.21 14.83
N ARG A 227 -5.29 -14.02 14.30
CA ARG A 227 -4.04 -13.28 14.56
C ARG A 227 -4.25 -11.77 14.77
N PRO A 228 -5.23 -11.34 15.60
CA PRO A 228 -5.56 -9.93 15.77
C PRO A 228 -4.38 -9.10 16.31
N GLU A 229 -3.59 -9.65 17.22
CA GLU A 229 -2.44 -8.95 17.79
C GLU A 229 -1.30 -8.76 16.77
N ALA A 230 -1.04 -9.74 15.91
CA ALA A 230 -0.10 -9.60 14.81
C ALA A 230 -0.50 -8.45 13.90
N LEU A 231 -1.79 -8.35 13.55
CA LEU A 231 -2.32 -7.25 12.73
C LEU A 231 -2.15 -5.89 13.41
N ARG A 232 -2.48 -5.76 14.70
CA ARG A 232 -2.29 -4.51 15.45
C ARG A 232 -0.83 -4.07 15.47
N ARG A 233 0.08 -5.00 15.76
CA ARG A 233 1.52 -4.74 15.86
C ARG A 233 2.12 -4.32 14.52
N VAL A 234 1.82 -5.04 13.44
CA VAL A 234 2.30 -4.69 12.09
C VAL A 234 1.75 -3.35 11.64
N THR A 235 0.45 -3.12 11.82
CA THR A 235 -0.19 -1.87 11.44
C THR A 235 0.44 -0.69 12.19
N ALA A 236 0.64 -0.83 13.52
CA ALA A 236 1.28 0.21 14.32
C ALA A 236 2.72 0.47 13.86
N ALA A 237 3.52 -0.56 13.63
CA ALA A 237 4.89 -0.42 13.16
C ALA A 237 4.99 0.24 11.77
N PHE A 238 4.10 -0.14 10.86
CA PHE A 238 4.03 0.45 9.51
C PHE A 238 3.67 1.94 9.55
N LEU A 239 2.66 2.31 10.34
CA LEU A 239 2.23 3.69 10.47
C LEU A 239 3.25 4.54 11.24
N GLU A 240 3.91 4.00 12.29
CA GLU A 240 5.04 4.64 12.97
C GLU A 240 6.18 4.91 11.99
N SER A 241 6.50 3.98 11.11
CA SER A 241 7.54 4.12 10.09
C SER A 241 7.23 5.27 9.12
N TRP A 242 6.01 5.36 8.62
CA TRP A 242 5.59 6.50 7.79
C TRP A 242 5.62 7.82 8.54
N GLN A 243 5.16 7.83 9.81
CA GLN A 243 5.14 9.04 10.62
C GLN A 243 6.56 9.57 10.83
N GLN A 244 7.54 8.69 11.12
CA GLN A 244 8.93 9.10 11.27
C GLN A 244 9.53 9.70 9.99
N ILE A 245 9.20 9.12 8.82
CA ILE A 245 9.62 9.67 7.52
C ILE A 245 9.04 11.08 7.32
N ILE A 246 7.75 11.25 7.59
CA ILE A 246 7.04 12.53 7.44
C ILE A 246 7.60 13.59 8.39
N ASP A 247 7.77 13.25 9.66
CA ASP A 247 8.27 14.16 10.71
C ASP A 247 9.72 14.58 10.44
N GLY A 248 10.48 13.72 9.77
CA GLY A 248 11.85 14.02 9.35
C GLY A 248 11.96 15.08 8.23
N GLY A 249 10.83 15.45 7.59
CA GLY A 249 10.81 16.40 6.48
C GLY A 249 11.73 15.96 5.34
N ASP A 250 12.42 16.89 4.70
CA ASP A 250 13.31 16.56 3.56
C ASP A 250 14.38 15.54 3.93
N LYS A 251 14.97 15.64 5.14
CA LYS A 251 15.95 14.64 5.61
C LYS A 251 15.36 13.26 5.78
N GLY A 252 14.11 13.16 6.25
CA GLY A 252 13.39 11.90 6.35
C GLY A 252 13.15 11.26 4.97
N LEU A 253 12.78 12.06 3.96
CA LEU A 253 12.61 11.60 2.60
C LEU A 253 13.91 11.10 1.97
N GLU A 254 15.00 11.84 2.17
CA GLU A 254 16.33 11.49 1.69
C GLU A 254 16.83 10.18 2.32
N GLU A 255 16.73 10.07 3.64
CA GLU A 255 17.14 8.87 4.38
C GLU A 255 16.28 7.67 3.97
N ALA A 256 14.98 7.85 3.77
CA ALA A 256 14.10 6.77 3.30
C ALA A 256 14.50 6.26 1.91
N ALA A 257 14.85 7.17 1.00
CA ALA A 257 15.36 6.78 -0.32
C ALA A 257 16.69 6.02 -0.23
N ASP A 258 17.62 6.48 0.60
CA ASP A 258 18.91 5.82 0.82
C ASP A 258 18.73 4.41 1.42
N ILE A 259 17.80 4.25 2.35
CA ILE A 259 17.44 2.94 2.94
C ILE A 259 16.87 2.00 1.88
N ILE A 260 15.96 2.46 1.01
CA ILE A 260 15.39 1.64 -0.08
C ILE A 260 16.53 1.16 -0.99
N ILE A 261 17.40 2.06 -1.43
CA ILE A 261 18.53 1.73 -2.32
C ILE A 261 19.47 0.71 -1.66
N LYS A 262 19.83 0.92 -0.41
CA LYS A 262 20.67 0.01 0.37
C LYS A 262 20.08 -1.40 0.46
N ARG A 263 18.77 -1.48 0.69
CA ARG A 263 18.06 -2.76 0.88
C ARG A 263 17.71 -3.45 -0.44
N ARG A 264 17.69 -2.70 -1.54
CA ARG A 264 17.32 -3.18 -2.88
C ARG A 264 18.38 -2.79 -3.93
N PRO A 265 19.63 -3.25 -3.77
CA PRO A 265 20.73 -2.93 -4.69
C PRO A 265 20.52 -3.49 -6.11
N ASP A 266 19.70 -4.54 -6.22
CA ASP A 266 19.30 -5.18 -7.47
C ASP A 266 18.34 -4.36 -8.32
N ALA A 267 17.55 -3.46 -7.70
CA ALA A 267 16.44 -2.75 -8.35
C ALA A 267 16.86 -1.50 -9.15
N LYS A 268 18.14 -1.11 -9.13
CA LYS A 268 18.69 0.07 -9.86
C LYS A 268 17.87 1.35 -9.66
N ILE A 269 17.54 1.66 -8.41
CA ILE A 269 16.65 2.75 -8.01
C ILE A 269 17.38 4.09 -8.17
N ASP A 270 16.77 5.07 -8.85
CA ASP A 270 17.24 6.45 -8.89
C ASP A 270 16.88 7.19 -7.60
N ARG A 271 17.89 7.71 -6.89
CA ARG A 271 17.73 8.39 -5.59
C ARG A 271 16.82 9.62 -5.69
N ALA A 272 17.07 10.49 -6.66
CA ALA A 272 16.34 11.75 -6.77
C ALA A 272 14.88 11.51 -7.13
N GLN A 273 14.60 10.58 -8.06
CA GLN A 273 13.24 10.17 -8.40
C GLN A 273 12.54 9.54 -7.21
N THR A 274 13.22 8.73 -6.40
CA THR A 274 12.62 8.07 -5.23
C THR A 274 12.23 9.08 -4.16
N ILE A 275 13.08 10.07 -3.86
CA ILE A 275 12.77 11.17 -2.95
C ILE A 275 11.50 11.89 -3.43
N GLU A 276 11.45 12.21 -4.71
CA GLU A 276 10.31 12.92 -5.28
C GLU A 276 9.04 12.06 -5.30
N MET A 277 9.13 10.75 -5.54
CA MET A 277 8.01 9.82 -5.40
C MET A 277 7.45 9.81 -3.97
N ILE A 278 8.30 9.72 -2.95
CA ILE A 278 7.86 9.75 -1.54
C ILE A 278 7.17 11.08 -1.26
N ARG A 279 7.79 12.20 -1.63
CA ARG A 279 7.25 13.55 -1.45
C ARG A 279 5.86 13.71 -2.07
N GLN A 280 5.70 13.27 -3.31
CA GLN A 280 4.44 13.40 -4.05
C GLN A 280 3.34 12.45 -3.55
N HIS A 281 3.66 11.35 -2.85
CA HIS A 281 2.64 10.47 -2.26
C HIS A 281 1.99 11.04 -1.00
N ILE A 282 2.74 11.76 -0.16
CA ILE A 282 2.28 12.24 1.16
C ILE A 282 0.97 13.05 1.09
N PRO A 283 0.76 13.98 0.15
CA PRO A 283 -0.50 14.72 0.04
C PRO A 283 -1.74 13.84 -0.16
N TYR A 284 -1.58 12.65 -0.74
CA TYR A 284 -2.67 11.70 -0.96
C TYR A 284 -3.01 10.82 0.25
N PHE A 285 -2.26 10.95 1.35
CA PHE A 285 -2.52 10.19 2.58
C PHE A 285 -3.76 10.68 3.32
N TYR A 286 -4.29 11.83 2.97
CA TYR A 286 -5.46 12.42 3.62
C TYR A 286 -6.50 12.88 2.60
N THR A 287 -7.77 12.70 2.92
CA THR A 287 -8.90 13.36 2.27
C THR A 287 -9.37 14.54 3.13
N VAL A 288 -10.31 15.32 2.64
CA VAL A 288 -10.96 16.36 3.45
C VAL A 288 -11.58 15.77 4.73
N ARG A 289 -12.13 14.53 4.66
CA ARG A 289 -12.80 13.86 5.79
C ARG A 289 -11.81 13.20 6.75
N THR A 290 -10.59 12.93 6.31
CA THR A 290 -9.57 12.25 7.13
C THR A 290 -8.50 13.19 7.64
N LYS A 291 -8.52 14.47 7.24
CA LYS A 291 -7.61 15.49 7.76
C LYS A 291 -7.77 15.63 9.28
N GLY A 292 -6.66 15.54 10.03
CA GLY A 292 -6.67 15.56 11.49
C GLY A 292 -7.02 14.21 12.16
N ARG A 293 -7.29 13.17 11.38
CA ARG A 293 -7.39 11.80 11.89
C ARG A 293 -6.01 11.12 11.87
N PRO A 294 -5.80 10.09 12.70
CA PRO A 294 -4.56 9.30 12.65
C PRO A 294 -4.27 8.77 11.25
N LEU A 295 -2.99 8.65 10.91
CA LEU A 295 -2.57 7.99 9.68
C LEU A 295 -3.15 6.57 9.64
N GLY A 296 -3.58 6.11 8.48
CA GLY A 296 -4.22 4.80 8.33
C GLY A 296 -5.74 4.79 8.54
N TRP A 297 -6.33 5.80 9.20
CA TRP A 297 -7.76 5.84 9.50
C TRP A 297 -8.61 6.00 8.22
N GLN A 298 -9.66 5.20 8.08
CA GLN A 298 -10.52 5.15 6.90
C GLN A 298 -11.90 5.75 7.20
N SER A 299 -12.42 6.60 6.31
CA SER A 299 -13.74 7.23 6.42
C SER A 299 -14.82 6.34 5.77
N ALA A 300 -15.90 6.08 6.47
CA ALA A 300 -17.07 5.42 5.90
C ALA A 300 -17.68 6.21 4.74
N ASP A 301 -17.67 7.54 4.82
CA ASP A 301 -18.20 8.40 3.76
C ASP A 301 -17.32 8.40 2.51
N ASP A 302 -15.99 8.30 2.66
CA ASP A 302 -15.08 8.15 1.51
C ASP A 302 -15.31 6.78 0.84
N TRP A 303 -15.48 5.72 1.64
CA TRP A 303 -15.85 4.41 1.12
C TRP A 303 -17.24 4.40 0.46
N GLN A 304 -18.22 5.11 1.01
CA GLN A 304 -19.54 5.23 0.38
C GLN A 304 -19.45 5.94 -0.98
N SER A 305 -18.62 6.98 -1.10
CA SER A 305 -18.36 7.66 -2.37
C SER A 305 -17.67 6.72 -3.38
N THR A 306 -16.70 5.93 -2.91
CA THR A 306 -16.02 4.91 -3.70
C THR A 306 -17.00 3.84 -4.22
N ILE A 307 -17.83 3.29 -3.33
CA ILE A 307 -18.84 2.28 -3.67
C ILE A 307 -19.76 2.82 -4.76
N LYS A 308 -20.29 4.03 -4.57
CA LYS A 308 -21.17 4.66 -5.56
C LYS A 308 -20.49 4.78 -6.93
N ALA A 309 -19.26 5.28 -6.98
CA ALA A 309 -18.51 5.37 -8.24
C ALA A 309 -18.29 4.00 -8.90
N MET A 310 -18.01 2.96 -8.12
CA MET A 310 -17.82 1.60 -8.63
C MET A 310 -19.13 0.95 -9.09
N GLU A 311 -20.25 1.23 -8.43
CA GLU A 311 -21.59 0.79 -8.84
C GLU A 311 -22.00 1.43 -10.17
N GLU A 312 -21.85 2.76 -10.30
CA GLU A 312 -22.10 3.52 -11.53
C GLU A 312 -21.24 3.01 -12.70
N ALA A 313 -19.98 2.68 -12.42
CA ALA A 313 -19.07 2.07 -13.39
C ALA A 313 -19.36 0.58 -13.68
N LYS A 314 -20.33 -0.03 -12.99
CA LYS A 314 -20.69 -1.47 -13.08
C LYS A 314 -19.55 -2.42 -12.72
N LEU A 315 -18.67 -1.99 -11.81
CA LEU A 315 -17.55 -2.79 -11.31
C LEU A 315 -17.93 -3.65 -10.11
N ILE A 316 -18.92 -3.20 -9.35
CA ILE A 316 -19.51 -3.92 -8.21
C ILE A 316 -21.03 -3.89 -8.30
N LYS A 317 -21.70 -4.76 -7.54
CA LYS A 317 -23.16 -4.80 -7.45
C LYS A 317 -23.70 -3.66 -6.59
N ALA A 318 -24.90 -3.18 -6.92
CA ALA A 318 -25.58 -2.15 -6.15
C ALA A 318 -25.94 -2.63 -4.73
N GLY A 319 -25.91 -1.69 -3.75
CA GLY A 319 -26.31 -1.92 -2.37
C GLY A 319 -25.17 -2.38 -1.44
N ALA A 320 -23.94 -2.31 -1.90
CA ALA A 320 -22.78 -2.56 -1.06
C ALA A 320 -22.65 -1.51 0.07
N ARG A 321 -22.12 -1.92 1.24
CA ARG A 321 -21.98 -1.05 2.41
C ARG A 321 -20.49 -0.86 2.75
N PRO A 322 -20.08 0.32 3.22
CA PRO A 322 -18.68 0.60 3.62
C PRO A 322 -18.10 -0.46 4.56
N SER A 323 -18.86 -0.91 5.55
CA SER A 323 -18.45 -1.95 6.52
C SER A 323 -18.09 -3.30 5.88
N ASN A 324 -18.45 -3.52 4.63
CA ASN A 324 -18.03 -4.72 3.90
C ASN A 324 -16.56 -4.66 3.46
N TYR A 325 -15.95 -3.48 3.36
CA TYR A 325 -14.66 -3.29 2.73
C TYR A 325 -13.56 -2.92 3.69
N PHE A 326 -13.87 -2.36 4.86
CA PHE A 326 -12.85 -1.93 5.80
C PHE A 326 -13.26 -2.05 7.27
N THR A 327 -12.25 -2.07 8.12
CA THR A 327 -12.35 -1.81 9.58
C THR A 327 -11.19 -0.93 10.02
N ASN A 328 -11.42 -0.14 11.07
CA ASN A 328 -10.38 0.65 11.75
C ASN A 328 -9.92 0.01 13.07
N ASP A 329 -10.40 -1.19 13.43
CA ASP A 329 -10.19 -1.83 14.74
C ASP A 329 -8.72 -2.20 15.03
N PHE A 330 -7.87 -2.21 13.99
CA PHE A 330 -6.47 -2.58 14.10
C PHE A 330 -5.52 -1.37 14.08
N LEU A 331 -6.07 -0.15 14.07
CA LEU A 331 -5.28 1.07 14.14
C LEU A 331 -4.76 1.34 15.56
N PRO A 332 -3.60 2.01 15.69
CA PRO A 332 -3.09 2.42 17.00
C PRO A 332 -4.11 3.30 17.76
N GLY A 333 -4.32 3.02 19.05
CA GLY A 333 -5.25 3.78 19.91
C GLY A 333 -6.71 3.31 19.86
N ASN A 334 -7.10 2.43 18.95
CA ASN A 334 -8.39 1.75 19.00
C ASN A 334 -8.25 0.46 19.83
N LYS A 335 -8.87 0.45 21.01
CA LYS A 335 -8.98 -0.73 21.90
C LYS A 335 -10.35 -1.36 21.74
#